data_625a4988a31cd115cce5fdc8333d6169
#
_entry.id   625a4988a31cd115cce5fdc8333d6169
#
_cell.length_a   1.000
_cell.length_b   1.000
_cell.length_c   1.000
_cell.angle_alpha   90.00
_cell.angle_beta   90.00
_cell.angle_gamma   90.00
#
_symmetry.space_group_name_H-M   'P 1'
#
loop_
_entity.id
_entity.type
_entity.pdbx_description
1 polymer ?
#
loop_
_entity_poly.entity_id
_entity_poly.type
_entity_poly.pdbx_seq_one_letter_code
_entity_poly.pdbx_strand_id
1 'polypeptide(L)'
;MTHILHLGHQPTDISGISGLLSTNAEGFDATLDINAIRFSGNRTLTAPFAVGFPAPVSDLWLGFRYVPPNNDSDSISESTANFLEVFDAQNVMLARVRPLSSTNRYHAEAHGDTLVEGSSSYIAANGQPQWIDLRVAVGADITVAFFVDGVLHSSASAANTGGKGKPVRVVFANANLHSNNSNRSWYYAHIAVLDGVSTIGRRFVRRSPGTTASFNEMVGSLDALGDGDIATRVASSTAGQRMSFSLTGPTGPASVSAIAGVHLKQIAQAGTDGPDATAGFLRMGGVNHDAAPVTVSSLAPQPVYSSWALNPADANPWSDLTLPTEVGILSA
;
A
#
# COMPACT_ATOMS: atom_id res chain seq x y z
N MET A 1 -6.79 14.30 9.49
CA MET A 1 -5.75 14.29 8.44
C MET A 1 -5.55 12.84 8.03
N THR A 2 -5.72 12.50 6.76
CA THR A 2 -5.58 11.11 6.30
C THR A 2 -4.10 10.81 6.14
N HIS A 3 -3.54 9.97 7.00
CA HIS A 3 -2.12 9.59 6.90
C HIS A 3 -1.87 8.44 5.91
N ILE A 4 -2.90 7.66 5.56
CA ILE A 4 -2.75 6.52 4.67
C ILE A 4 -3.14 6.90 3.26
N LEU A 5 -2.20 6.69 2.35
CA LEU A 5 -2.32 6.98 0.93
C LEU A 5 -2.64 5.72 0.14
N HIS A 6 -2.13 4.57 0.57
CA HIS A 6 -2.34 3.30 -0.08
C HIS A 6 -2.07 2.12 0.87
N LEU A 7 -2.90 1.10 0.76
CA LEU A 7 -2.65 -0.23 1.34
C LEU A 7 -2.90 -1.27 0.26
N GLY A 8 -1.90 -2.10 -0.02
CA GLY A 8 -1.95 -3.10 -1.07
C GLY A 8 -1.54 -4.49 -0.61
N HIS A 9 -2.27 -5.51 -1.05
CA HIS A 9 -2.03 -6.91 -0.72
C HIS A 9 -2.42 -7.88 -1.86
N GLN A 10 -2.90 -7.35 -2.99
CA GLN A 10 -3.35 -8.15 -4.12
C GLN A 10 -3.05 -7.42 -5.45
N PRO A 11 -3.02 -8.13 -6.59
CA PRO A 11 -2.68 -7.54 -7.88
C PRO A 11 -3.56 -6.36 -8.32
N THR A 12 -4.83 -6.32 -7.91
CA THR A 12 -5.75 -5.22 -8.21
C THR A 12 -5.43 -3.94 -7.45
N ASP A 13 -4.58 -4.00 -6.43
CA ASP A 13 -4.15 -2.84 -5.65
C ASP A 13 -2.98 -2.08 -6.29
N ILE A 14 -2.39 -2.63 -7.32
CA ILE A 14 -1.22 -2.08 -8.00
C ILE A 14 -1.51 -1.91 -9.49
N SER A 15 -0.75 -1.02 -10.14
CA SER A 15 -0.86 -0.78 -11.58
C SER A 15 0.35 -1.33 -12.33
N GLY A 16 0.15 -1.79 -13.56
CA GLY A 16 1.22 -2.10 -14.49
C GLY A 16 1.52 -3.58 -14.71
N ILE A 17 1.00 -4.52 -13.92
CA ILE A 17 1.31 -5.95 -14.09
C ILE A 17 0.12 -6.86 -13.80
N SER A 18 0.04 -7.98 -14.53
CA SER A 18 -0.66 -9.18 -14.12
C SER A 18 0.26 -9.99 -13.19
N GLY A 19 0.23 -9.72 -11.90
CA GLY A 19 0.89 -10.56 -10.90
C GLY A 19 0.01 -11.74 -10.51
N LEU A 20 0.62 -12.84 -10.10
CA LEU A 20 -0.12 -13.94 -9.50
C LEU A 20 -0.29 -13.64 -8.02
N LEU A 21 -1.54 -13.68 -7.55
CA LEU A 21 -1.81 -13.71 -6.13
C LEU A 21 -1.38 -15.07 -5.58
N SER A 22 -0.64 -15.08 -4.50
CA SER A 22 -0.23 -16.31 -3.83
C SER A 22 -0.63 -16.24 -2.36
N THR A 23 -1.24 -17.32 -1.89
CA THR A 23 -1.45 -17.58 -0.45
C THR A 23 -0.27 -18.35 0.15
N ASN A 24 0.84 -18.40 -0.55
CA ASN A 24 2.02 -19.15 -0.15
C ASN A 24 2.68 -18.52 1.09
N ALA A 25 3.20 -19.36 1.98
CA ALA A 25 3.74 -18.96 3.27
C ALA A 25 4.91 -17.96 3.21
N GLU A 26 5.64 -17.90 2.11
CA GLU A 26 6.81 -17.03 1.98
C GLU A 26 6.47 -15.54 2.02
N GLY A 27 5.34 -15.13 1.42
CA GLY A 27 4.93 -13.73 1.43
C GLY A 27 3.61 -13.50 2.17
N PHE A 28 2.98 -14.57 2.65
CA PHE A 28 1.70 -14.54 3.35
C PHE A 28 1.89 -14.50 4.86
N ASP A 29 1.05 -13.74 5.52
CA ASP A 29 0.96 -13.70 6.98
C ASP A 29 -0.47 -14.00 7.39
N ALA A 30 -0.71 -15.28 7.78
CA ALA A 30 -2.04 -15.74 8.15
C ALA A 30 -2.61 -15.05 9.39
N THR A 31 -1.75 -14.51 10.26
CA THR A 31 -2.21 -13.79 11.47
C THR A 31 -2.79 -12.41 11.13
N LEU A 32 -2.51 -11.91 9.94
CA LEU A 32 -2.93 -10.59 9.47
C LEU A 32 -3.93 -10.67 8.30
N ASP A 33 -4.19 -11.88 7.78
CA ASP A 33 -5.01 -12.13 6.58
C ASP A 33 -4.51 -11.34 5.35
N ILE A 34 -3.20 -11.31 5.15
CA ILE A 34 -2.56 -10.60 4.05
C ILE A 34 -1.91 -11.59 3.08
N ASN A 35 -2.36 -11.55 1.85
CA ASN A 35 -1.76 -12.31 0.76
C ASN A 35 -0.47 -11.66 0.26
N ALA A 36 0.33 -12.43 -0.48
CA ALA A 36 1.48 -11.93 -1.19
C ALA A 36 1.18 -11.80 -2.69
N ILE A 37 1.76 -10.79 -3.29
CA ILE A 37 1.85 -10.63 -4.74
C ILE A 37 3.10 -11.37 -5.18
N ARG A 38 2.92 -12.47 -5.91
CA ARG A 38 4.01 -13.32 -6.40
C ARG A 38 4.40 -12.94 -7.80
N PHE A 39 5.68 -12.81 -8.02
CA PHE A 39 6.29 -12.70 -9.35
C PHE A 39 7.09 -13.97 -9.62
N SER A 40 6.85 -14.60 -10.76
CA SER A 40 7.62 -15.77 -11.19
C SER A 40 8.64 -15.34 -12.24
N GLY A 41 9.86 -15.85 -12.09
CA GLY A 41 11.02 -15.44 -12.86
C GLY A 41 11.07 -15.97 -14.29
N ASN A 42 10.05 -15.72 -15.08
CA ASN A 42 10.22 -15.81 -16.52
C ASN A 42 10.69 -14.43 -17.02
N ARG A 43 11.79 -14.39 -17.75
CA ARG A 43 12.52 -13.22 -18.27
C ARG A 43 11.70 -12.15 -18.98
N THR A 44 10.39 -12.35 -19.11
CA THR A 44 9.47 -11.49 -19.84
C THR A 44 8.66 -10.54 -18.98
N LEU A 45 8.81 -10.54 -17.67
CA LEU A 45 8.19 -9.51 -16.83
C LEU A 45 9.01 -8.22 -16.91
N THR A 46 8.85 -7.54 -18.03
CA THR A 46 9.56 -6.30 -18.34
C THR A 46 8.88 -5.05 -17.79
N ALA A 47 7.70 -5.19 -17.21
CA ALA A 47 6.95 -4.05 -16.73
C ALA A 47 7.07 -3.90 -15.21
N PRO A 48 7.54 -2.75 -14.71
CA PRO A 48 7.48 -2.42 -13.31
C PRO A 48 6.03 -2.26 -12.86
N PHE A 49 5.71 -2.64 -11.64
CA PHE A 49 4.43 -2.25 -11.06
C PHE A 49 4.55 -0.98 -10.24
N ALA A 50 3.46 -0.27 -10.10
CA ALA A 50 3.46 0.99 -9.41
C ALA A 50 2.27 1.14 -8.46
N VAL A 51 2.49 1.97 -7.46
CA VAL A 51 1.47 2.48 -6.56
C VAL A 51 1.42 3.99 -6.74
N GLY A 52 0.28 4.48 -7.22
CA GLY A 52 -0.02 5.90 -7.28
C GLY A 52 -0.94 6.32 -6.14
N PHE A 53 -0.88 7.57 -5.76
CA PHE A 53 -1.78 8.14 -4.76
C PHE A 53 -2.26 9.54 -5.18
N PRO A 54 -3.48 9.94 -4.76
CA PRO A 54 -4.17 11.07 -5.39
C PRO A 54 -3.60 12.44 -5.01
N ALA A 55 -2.88 12.55 -3.91
CA ALA A 55 -2.36 13.82 -3.41
C ALA A 55 -0.84 13.77 -3.23
N PRO A 56 -0.11 14.81 -3.69
CA PRO A 56 1.31 14.93 -3.46
C PRO A 56 1.63 15.10 -1.97
N VAL A 57 2.65 14.41 -1.48
CA VAL A 57 3.02 14.40 -0.06
C VAL A 57 4.45 14.87 0.15
N SER A 58 4.72 15.57 1.25
CA SER A 58 6.06 16.09 1.54
C SER A 58 6.96 15.08 2.25
N ASP A 59 6.39 14.11 2.95
CA ASP A 59 7.12 13.12 3.75
C ASP A 59 6.51 11.73 3.52
N LEU A 60 6.90 11.13 2.40
CA LEU A 60 6.46 9.81 1.99
C LEU A 60 7.15 8.74 2.82
N TRP A 61 6.35 7.82 3.36
CA TRP A 61 6.80 6.56 3.91
C TRP A 61 6.19 5.40 3.15
N LEU A 62 7.02 4.52 2.61
CA LEU A 62 6.64 3.26 2.00
C LEU A 62 7.15 2.13 2.89
N GLY A 63 6.29 1.19 3.25
CA GLY A 63 6.66 -0.04 3.94
C GLY A 63 6.08 -1.26 3.22
N PHE A 64 6.82 -2.36 3.16
CA PHE A 64 6.33 -3.61 2.63
C PHE A 64 7.17 -4.80 3.11
N ARG A 65 6.56 -5.98 3.09
CA ARG A 65 7.29 -7.23 3.27
C ARG A 65 7.79 -7.73 1.92
N TYR A 66 9.06 -8.05 1.86
CA TYR A 66 9.74 -8.55 0.68
C TYR A 66 10.36 -9.91 0.95
N VAL A 67 10.15 -10.86 0.05
CA VAL A 67 10.87 -12.14 0.05
C VAL A 67 11.64 -12.22 -1.25
N PRO A 68 12.97 -12.09 -1.21
CA PRO A 68 13.82 -12.29 -2.38
C PRO A 68 13.79 -13.75 -2.82
N PRO A 69 14.11 -14.04 -4.07
CA PRO A 69 14.25 -15.42 -4.52
C PRO A 69 15.33 -16.14 -3.73
N ASN A 70 15.07 -17.41 -3.43
CA ASN A 70 16.05 -18.26 -2.76
C ASN A 70 17.15 -18.65 -3.75
N ASN A 71 18.32 -18.03 -3.64
CA ASN A 71 19.47 -18.42 -4.42
C ASN A 71 20.80 -17.90 -3.90
N ASP A 72 21.71 -18.83 -3.68
CA ASP A 72 23.07 -18.57 -3.18
C ASP A 72 24.06 -18.13 -4.27
N SER A 73 23.69 -18.24 -5.56
CA SER A 73 24.66 -18.10 -6.64
C SER A 73 24.37 -16.98 -7.66
N ASP A 74 23.24 -16.29 -7.55
CA ASP A 74 22.90 -15.27 -8.55
C ASP A 74 23.30 -13.88 -8.09
N SER A 75 24.27 -13.36 -8.80
CA SER A 75 24.53 -11.93 -8.79
C SER A 75 23.33 -11.17 -9.34
N ILE A 76 22.89 -10.18 -8.61
CA ILE A 76 21.95 -9.19 -9.13
C ILE A 76 22.65 -8.52 -10.32
N SER A 77 22.04 -8.58 -11.49
CA SER A 77 22.57 -7.88 -12.66
C SER A 77 22.37 -6.39 -12.49
N GLU A 78 23.47 -5.68 -12.39
CA GLU A 78 23.59 -4.35 -11.85
C GLU A 78 23.19 -3.19 -12.72
N SER A 79 23.47 -3.35 -13.99
CA SER A 79 23.63 -2.14 -14.82
C SER A 79 22.34 -1.45 -15.16
N THR A 80 21.19 -2.10 -14.90
CA THR A 80 19.89 -1.57 -15.33
C THR A 80 18.76 -1.80 -14.34
N ALA A 81 18.99 -2.45 -13.21
CA ALA A 81 17.92 -2.82 -12.29
C ALA A 81 17.82 -1.82 -11.14
N ASN A 82 16.70 -1.14 -11.04
CA ASN A 82 16.35 -0.40 -9.85
C ASN A 82 15.47 -1.28 -8.96
N PHE A 83 15.51 -1.09 -7.65
CA PHE A 83 14.64 -1.78 -6.71
C PHE A 83 13.37 -0.97 -6.49
N LEU A 84 13.53 0.30 -6.15
CA LEU A 84 12.44 1.25 -5.96
C LEU A 84 12.75 2.56 -6.66
N GLU A 85 11.73 3.21 -7.18
CA GLU A 85 11.81 4.55 -7.76
C GLU A 85 10.61 5.39 -7.28
N VAL A 86 10.85 6.66 -7.00
CA VAL A 86 9.82 7.60 -6.54
C VAL A 86 9.76 8.78 -7.48
N PHE A 87 8.55 9.12 -7.91
CA PHE A 87 8.32 10.18 -8.92
C PHE A 87 7.32 11.21 -8.41
N ASP A 88 7.50 12.43 -8.92
CA ASP A 88 6.51 13.51 -8.78
C ASP A 88 5.42 13.45 -9.87
N ALA A 89 4.50 14.42 -9.84
CA ALA A 89 3.38 14.51 -10.78
C ALA A 89 3.82 14.79 -12.24
N GLN A 90 5.01 15.36 -12.45
CA GLN A 90 5.62 15.60 -13.75
C GLN A 90 6.45 14.41 -14.25
N ASN A 91 6.38 13.27 -13.53
CA ASN A 91 7.18 12.09 -13.81
C ASN A 91 8.70 12.33 -13.68
N VAL A 92 9.09 13.28 -12.83
CA VAL A 92 10.50 13.54 -12.48
C VAL A 92 10.88 12.62 -11.33
N MET A 93 12.02 11.94 -11.46
CA MET A 93 12.54 11.08 -10.41
C MET A 93 13.03 11.92 -9.23
N LEU A 94 12.61 11.54 -8.03
CA LEU A 94 12.97 12.17 -6.76
C LEU A 94 13.94 11.31 -5.95
N ALA A 95 13.71 10.00 -5.97
CA ALA A 95 14.48 9.04 -5.20
C ALA A 95 14.56 7.70 -5.93
N ARG A 96 15.62 6.96 -5.65
CA ARG A 96 15.80 5.61 -6.13
C ARG A 96 16.53 4.76 -5.08
N VAL A 97 16.18 3.49 -5.00
CA VAL A 97 16.99 2.46 -4.33
C VAL A 97 17.48 1.51 -5.39
N ARG A 98 18.80 1.37 -5.46
CA ARG A 98 19.46 0.57 -6.48
C ARG A 98 20.35 -0.49 -5.86
N PRO A 99 20.34 -1.74 -6.37
CA PRO A 99 21.35 -2.72 -6.00
C PRO A 99 22.71 -2.31 -6.56
N LEU A 100 23.74 -2.57 -5.80
CA LEU A 100 25.12 -2.53 -6.28
C LEU A 100 25.53 -3.93 -6.77
N SER A 101 26.35 -3.94 -7.81
CA SER A 101 26.75 -5.14 -8.49
C SER A 101 27.24 -6.27 -7.58
N SER A 102 26.81 -7.48 -7.94
CA SER A 102 27.30 -8.78 -7.43
C SER A 102 27.30 -9.00 -5.91
N THR A 103 26.73 -8.10 -5.11
CA THR A 103 26.99 -8.11 -3.67
C THR A 103 25.77 -8.11 -2.78
N ASN A 104 24.54 -8.17 -3.31
CA ASN A 104 23.30 -7.99 -2.51
C ASN A 104 23.32 -6.73 -1.62
N ARG A 105 24.06 -5.72 -2.04
CA ARG A 105 24.10 -4.42 -1.39
C ARG A 105 23.18 -3.46 -2.11
N TYR A 106 22.52 -2.62 -1.36
CA TYR A 106 21.64 -1.59 -1.88
C TYR A 106 22.06 -0.23 -1.36
N HIS A 107 21.85 0.80 -2.14
CA HIS A 107 22.02 2.17 -1.70
C HIS A 107 20.82 3.03 -2.11
N ALA A 108 20.56 4.03 -1.28
CA ALA A 108 19.57 5.07 -1.56
C ALA A 108 20.22 6.17 -2.38
N GLU A 109 19.47 6.73 -3.31
CA GLU A 109 19.85 7.88 -4.13
C GLU A 109 18.83 8.99 -3.99
N ALA A 110 19.29 10.21 -3.76
CA ALA A 110 18.49 11.42 -3.78
C ALA A 110 18.75 12.17 -5.10
N HIS A 111 17.69 12.40 -5.85
CA HIS A 111 17.72 13.08 -7.14
C HIS A 111 17.25 14.53 -6.99
N GLY A 112 18.05 15.36 -6.32
CA GLY A 112 17.84 16.81 -6.23
C GLY A 112 18.37 17.58 -7.44
N ASP A 113 19.01 18.71 -7.21
CA ASP A 113 19.69 19.49 -8.27
C ASP A 113 20.85 18.69 -8.85
N THR A 114 21.46 17.86 -8.03
CA THR A 114 22.45 16.84 -8.41
C THR A 114 22.04 15.49 -7.81
N LEU A 115 22.55 14.41 -8.40
CA LEU A 115 22.45 13.08 -7.82
C LEU A 115 23.41 12.96 -6.62
N VAL A 116 22.87 12.51 -5.49
CA VAL A 116 23.66 12.14 -4.30
C VAL A 116 23.36 10.68 -3.95
N GLU A 117 24.40 9.87 -3.85
CA GLU A 117 24.32 8.46 -3.49
C GLU A 117 24.68 8.28 -2.00
N GLY A 118 23.89 7.49 -1.31
CA GLY A 118 24.17 7.05 0.07
C GLY A 118 25.17 5.92 0.12
N SER A 119 25.65 5.61 1.32
CA SER A 119 26.47 4.43 1.54
C SER A 119 25.71 3.15 1.24
N SER A 120 26.37 2.17 0.66
CA SER A 120 25.75 0.87 0.39
C SER A 120 25.74 -0.02 1.62
N SER A 121 24.68 -0.75 1.83
CA SER A 121 24.55 -1.74 2.88
C SER A 121 24.03 -3.07 2.34
N TYR A 122 24.43 -4.14 2.99
CA TYR A 122 24.05 -5.51 2.62
C TYR A 122 22.61 -5.78 3.04
N ILE A 123 21.81 -6.31 2.14
CA ILE A 123 20.51 -6.91 2.44
C ILE A 123 20.70 -8.42 2.35
N ALA A 124 20.28 -9.15 3.38
CA ALA A 124 20.36 -10.60 3.33
C ALA A 124 19.59 -11.13 2.12
N ALA A 125 20.27 -11.85 1.24
CA ALA A 125 19.67 -12.66 0.21
C ALA A 125 19.12 -13.95 0.83
N ASN A 126 18.64 -14.88 0.06
CA ASN A 126 18.37 -16.26 0.45
C ASN A 126 16.96 -16.55 0.96
N GLY A 127 15.95 -16.00 0.26
CA GLY A 127 14.57 -16.41 0.49
C GLY A 127 14.01 -16.04 1.87
N GLN A 128 14.76 -15.27 2.66
CA GLN A 128 14.29 -14.84 3.97
C GLN A 128 13.40 -13.61 3.84
N PRO A 129 12.21 -13.62 4.46
CA PRO A 129 11.35 -12.46 4.46
C PRO A 129 11.98 -11.31 5.23
N GLN A 130 11.92 -10.12 4.64
CA GLN A 130 12.42 -8.87 5.22
C GLN A 130 11.35 -7.80 5.19
N TRP A 131 11.41 -6.89 6.13
CA TRP A 131 10.62 -5.68 6.10
C TRP A 131 11.45 -4.55 5.51
N ILE A 132 10.96 -3.98 4.43
CA ILE A 132 11.57 -2.87 3.74
C ILE A 132 10.78 -1.61 4.04
N ASP A 133 11.48 -0.56 4.46
CA ASP A 133 10.88 0.76 4.62
C ASP A 133 11.73 1.79 3.86
N LEU A 134 11.06 2.70 3.15
CA LEU A 134 11.66 3.82 2.44
C LEU A 134 10.99 5.11 2.87
N ARG A 135 11.78 6.08 3.30
CA ARG A 135 11.33 7.46 3.50
C ARG A 135 11.85 8.34 2.39
N VAL A 136 11.00 9.18 1.83
CA VAL A 136 11.37 10.25 0.91
C VAL A 136 10.72 11.55 1.37
N ALA A 137 11.51 12.48 1.86
CA ALA A 137 11.03 13.79 2.25
C ALA A 137 11.50 14.84 1.23
N VAL A 138 10.58 15.71 0.81
CA VAL A 138 10.82 16.75 -0.19
C VAL A 138 10.52 18.12 0.39
N GLY A 139 11.56 18.95 0.45
CA GLY A 139 11.54 20.34 0.90
C GLY A 139 12.63 21.13 0.18
N ALA A 140 13.42 21.89 0.93
CA ALA A 140 14.65 22.53 0.44
C ALA A 140 15.68 21.52 -0.04
N ASP A 141 15.65 20.34 0.57
CA ASP A 141 16.39 19.15 0.14
C ASP A 141 15.42 18.04 -0.20
N ILE A 142 15.86 17.09 -1.02
CA ILE A 142 15.28 15.77 -1.15
C ILE A 142 16.11 14.83 -0.29
N THR A 143 15.49 14.29 0.76
CA THR A 143 16.13 13.31 1.65
C THR A 143 15.54 11.94 1.45
N VAL A 144 16.40 10.93 1.38
CA VAL A 144 16.02 9.52 1.17
C VAL A 144 16.65 8.70 2.29
N ALA A 145 15.87 7.84 2.93
CA ALA A 145 16.35 6.90 3.92
C ALA A 145 15.73 5.52 3.67
N PHE A 146 16.58 4.52 3.57
CA PHE A 146 16.24 3.13 3.27
C PHE A 146 16.55 2.25 4.48
N PHE A 147 15.54 1.50 4.92
CA PHE A 147 15.61 0.65 6.11
C PHE A 147 15.28 -0.79 5.74
N VAL A 148 15.92 -1.71 6.45
CA VAL A 148 15.61 -3.14 6.41
C VAL A 148 15.42 -3.63 7.83
N ASP A 149 14.30 -4.29 8.09
CA ASP A 149 13.89 -4.76 9.43
C ASP A 149 13.99 -3.66 10.50
N GLY A 150 13.64 -2.43 10.11
CA GLY A 150 13.65 -1.23 10.97
C GLY A 150 15.03 -0.60 11.19
N VAL A 151 16.09 -1.17 10.63
CA VAL A 151 17.46 -0.63 10.74
C VAL A 151 17.79 0.22 9.51
N LEU A 152 18.34 1.42 9.72
CA LEU A 152 18.80 2.29 8.63
C LEU A 152 19.98 1.64 7.91
N HIS A 153 19.83 1.39 6.62
CA HIS A 153 20.83 0.78 5.77
C HIS A 153 21.53 1.77 4.84
N SER A 154 20.81 2.77 4.34
CA SER A 154 21.37 3.76 3.44
C SER A 154 20.58 5.06 3.53
N SER A 155 21.25 6.19 3.38
CA SER A 155 20.58 7.49 3.27
C SER A 155 21.35 8.44 2.36
N ALA A 156 20.62 9.32 1.70
CA ALA A 156 21.16 10.36 0.84
C ALA A 156 20.35 11.65 1.02
N SER A 157 20.98 12.79 0.78
CA SER A 157 20.33 14.09 0.77
C SER A 157 20.92 14.95 -0.34
N ALA A 158 20.06 15.55 -1.16
CA ALA A 158 20.45 16.42 -2.26
C ALA A 158 19.62 17.72 -2.23
N ALA A 159 20.25 18.85 -2.49
CA ALA A 159 19.56 20.14 -2.58
C ALA A 159 18.47 20.12 -3.66
N ASN A 160 17.36 20.80 -3.40
CA ASN A 160 16.20 20.90 -4.28
C ASN A 160 15.87 22.38 -4.58
N THR A 161 16.87 23.16 -4.97
CA THR A 161 16.69 24.59 -5.29
C THR A 161 15.93 24.78 -6.61
N GLY A 162 16.00 23.79 -7.51
CA GLY A 162 15.21 23.71 -8.74
C GLY A 162 13.73 23.45 -8.52
N GLY A 163 13.31 23.14 -7.29
CA GLY A 163 11.89 23.03 -6.90
C GLY A 163 11.18 21.82 -7.51
N LYS A 164 11.82 20.66 -7.56
CA LYS A 164 11.13 19.41 -7.94
C LYS A 164 9.92 19.18 -7.06
N GLY A 165 8.89 18.58 -7.65
CA GLY A 165 7.60 18.35 -7.02
C GLY A 165 7.66 17.32 -5.90
N LYS A 166 6.51 17.10 -5.28
CA LYS A 166 6.35 16.12 -4.20
C LYS A 166 5.99 14.74 -4.76
N PRO A 167 6.34 13.65 -4.06
CA PRO A 167 5.97 12.29 -4.43
C PRO A 167 4.48 12.12 -4.70
N VAL A 168 4.15 11.42 -5.79
CA VAL A 168 2.79 10.96 -6.13
C VAL A 168 2.75 9.49 -6.55
N ARG A 169 3.92 8.90 -6.80
CA ARG A 169 4.00 7.52 -7.28
C ARG A 169 5.28 6.85 -6.83
N VAL A 170 5.15 5.60 -6.42
CA VAL A 170 6.27 4.68 -6.18
C VAL A 170 6.21 3.59 -7.22
N VAL A 171 7.34 3.33 -7.87
CA VAL A 171 7.52 2.24 -8.81
C VAL A 171 8.39 1.18 -8.14
N PHE A 172 7.88 -0.03 -8.10
CA PHE A 172 8.64 -1.21 -7.76
C PHE A 172 9.31 -1.65 -9.06
N ALA A 173 10.50 -1.13 -9.23
CA ALA A 173 11.20 -1.29 -10.46
C ALA A 173 11.81 -2.68 -10.52
N ASN A 174 11.53 -3.30 -11.56
CA ASN A 174 12.29 -4.30 -12.26
C ASN A 174 12.37 -5.71 -11.70
N ALA A 175 11.62 -6.53 -12.37
CA ALA A 175 11.72 -7.98 -12.39
C ALA A 175 13.11 -8.53 -12.83
N ASN A 176 13.98 -7.71 -13.40
CA ASN A 176 15.32 -8.10 -13.85
C ASN A 176 16.39 -8.09 -12.77
N LEU A 177 16.04 -7.95 -11.51
CA LEU A 177 17.00 -8.05 -10.40
C LEU A 177 17.77 -9.39 -10.41
N HIS A 178 17.27 -10.42 -11.13
CA HIS A 178 17.86 -11.74 -11.16
C HIS A 178 17.90 -12.27 -12.60
N SER A 179 19.03 -12.14 -13.26
CA SER A 179 19.15 -12.26 -14.70
C SER A 179 19.11 -13.68 -15.30
N ASN A 180 19.19 -14.76 -14.53
CA ASN A 180 19.59 -16.03 -15.11
C ASN A 180 18.76 -17.29 -14.82
N ASN A 181 17.63 -17.23 -14.11
CA ASN A 181 16.92 -18.47 -13.81
C ASN A 181 15.38 -18.37 -13.88
N SER A 182 14.82 -19.22 -14.73
CA SER A 182 13.40 -19.23 -15.11
C SER A 182 12.43 -19.76 -14.05
N ASN A 183 12.91 -20.25 -12.90
CA ASN A 183 12.08 -20.95 -11.91
C ASN A 183 12.03 -20.27 -10.54
N ARG A 184 12.30 -18.97 -10.47
CA ARG A 184 12.35 -18.27 -9.19
C ARG A 184 11.16 -17.36 -9.00
N SER A 185 10.76 -17.25 -7.77
CA SER A 185 9.67 -16.37 -7.38
C SER A 185 10.15 -15.42 -6.29
N TRP A 186 9.67 -14.20 -6.33
CA TRP A 186 9.78 -13.24 -5.24
C TRP A 186 8.41 -12.70 -4.89
N TYR A 187 8.28 -12.21 -3.68
CA TYR A 187 6.99 -11.85 -3.13
C TYR A 187 7.04 -10.47 -2.52
N TYR A 188 5.95 -9.76 -2.69
CA TYR A 188 5.67 -8.49 -2.03
C TYR A 188 4.36 -8.63 -1.26
N ALA A 189 4.34 -8.19 -0.02
CA ALA A 189 3.14 -8.17 0.80
C ALA A 189 3.10 -6.93 1.68
N HIS A 190 1.97 -6.61 2.27
CA HIS A 190 1.82 -5.49 3.18
C HIS A 190 2.31 -4.14 2.62
N ILE A 191 2.03 -3.86 1.36
CA ILE A 191 2.45 -2.59 0.76
C ILE A 191 1.63 -1.46 1.40
N ALA A 192 2.29 -0.60 2.17
CA ALA A 192 1.69 0.56 2.83
C ALA A 192 2.41 1.83 2.41
N VAL A 193 1.66 2.85 2.00
CA VAL A 193 2.18 4.19 1.72
C VAL A 193 1.50 5.16 2.66
N LEU A 194 2.30 5.85 3.47
CA LEU A 194 1.84 6.77 4.50
C LEU A 194 2.41 8.17 4.27
N ASP A 195 1.69 9.20 4.73
CA ASP A 195 2.10 10.60 4.74
C ASP A 195 2.51 11.03 6.15
N GLY A 196 3.76 11.43 6.33
CA GLY A 196 4.30 11.97 7.56
C GLY A 196 4.35 11.01 8.75
N VAL A 197 4.05 9.73 8.53
CA VAL A 197 4.02 8.70 9.57
C VAL A 197 4.88 7.52 9.16
N SER A 198 5.84 7.15 9.99
CA SER A 198 6.74 6.03 9.73
C SER A 198 5.99 4.71 9.55
N THR A 199 6.41 3.92 8.58
CA THR A 199 5.94 2.54 8.37
C THR A 199 6.72 1.52 9.21
N ILE A 200 7.85 1.91 9.78
CA ILE A 200 8.72 1.02 10.57
C ILE A 200 7.92 0.42 11.74
N GLY A 201 7.93 -0.91 11.81
CA GLY A 201 7.21 -1.65 12.85
C GLY A 201 5.69 -1.66 12.70
N ARG A 202 5.12 -0.98 11.71
CA ARG A 202 3.69 -0.97 11.48
C ARG A 202 3.26 -2.07 10.54
N ARG A 203 2.09 -2.64 10.83
CA ARG A 203 1.46 -3.68 10.02
C ARG A 203 -0.01 -3.35 9.90
N PHE A 204 -0.66 -3.77 8.83
CA PHE A 204 -2.10 -3.72 8.74
C PHE A 204 -2.69 -5.14 8.81
N VAL A 205 -3.81 -5.25 9.49
CA VAL A 205 -4.61 -6.46 9.55
C VAL A 205 -5.77 -6.25 8.60
N ARG A 206 -6.00 -7.20 7.72
CA ARG A 206 -7.17 -7.19 6.85
C ARG A 206 -8.34 -7.84 7.54
N ARG A 207 -9.50 -7.20 7.47
CA ARG A 207 -10.78 -7.78 7.84
C ARG A 207 -11.76 -7.65 6.68
N SER A 208 -12.57 -8.64 6.47
CA SER A 208 -13.52 -8.70 5.36
C SER A 208 -14.96 -8.53 5.87
N PRO A 209 -15.91 -8.12 4.99
CA PRO A 209 -17.32 -8.15 5.30
C PRO A 209 -17.77 -9.54 5.76
N GLY A 210 -18.52 -9.59 6.85
CA GLY A 210 -19.05 -10.84 7.43
C GLY A 210 -20.52 -11.03 7.12
N THR A 211 -21.39 -10.41 7.91
CA THR A 211 -22.87 -10.47 7.73
C THR A 211 -23.42 -9.06 7.62
N THR A 212 -24.53 -8.92 6.89
CA THR A 212 -25.29 -7.67 6.86
C THR A 212 -25.67 -7.25 8.29
N ALA A 213 -25.49 -5.97 8.59
CA ALA A 213 -25.71 -5.42 9.91
C ALA A 213 -26.91 -4.43 9.92
N SER A 214 -26.73 -3.23 10.46
CA SER A 214 -27.87 -2.30 10.70
C SER A 214 -28.48 -1.72 9.44
N PHE A 215 -27.76 -1.62 8.35
CA PHE A 215 -28.21 -1.00 7.10
C PHE A 215 -28.09 -1.95 5.91
N ASN A 216 -29.15 -2.03 5.10
CA ASN A 216 -29.21 -2.78 3.85
C ASN A 216 -30.11 -2.03 2.86
N GLU A 217 -29.72 -0.82 2.49
CA GLU A 217 -30.53 0.10 1.68
C GLU A 217 -30.10 0.12 0.20
N MET A 218 -28.93 -0.45 -0.10
CA MET A 218 -28.40 -0.54 -1.46
C MET A 218 -28.86 -1.82 -2.15
N VAL A 219 -28.89 -1.80 -3.46
CA VAL A 219 -29.24 -2.97 -4.30
C VAL A 219 -27.99 -3.84 -4.48
N GLY A 220 -28.13 -5.13 -4.27
CA GLY A 220 -27.04 -6.11 -4.37
C GLY A 220 -26.91 -6.95 -3.11
N SER A 221 -25.98 -7.90 -3.12
CA SER A 221 -25.72 -8.74 -1.96
C SER A 221 -24.40 -8.36 -1.29
N LEU A 222 -24.27 -8.65 0.00
CA LEU A 222 -23.05 -8.44 0.75
C LEU A 222 -21.86 -9.25 0.17
N ASP A 223 -22.13 -10.42 -0.41
CA ASP A 223 -21.09 -11.27 -1.00
C ASP A 223 -20.30 -10.54 -2.10
N ALA A 224 -20.96 -9.61 -2.81
CA ALA A 224 -20.34 -8.76 -3.82
C ALA A 224 -19.31 -7.75 -3.27
N LEU A 225 -19.23 -7.57 -1.95
CA LEU A 225 -18.25 -6.64 -1.32
C LEU A 225 -16.96 -7.31 -0.90
N GLY A 226 -16.92 -8.64 -0.85
CA GLY A 226 -15.78 -9.39 -0.31
C GLY A 226 -15.11 -10.37 -1.25
N ASP A 227 -15.70 -10.61 -2.43
CA ASP A 227 -15.29 -11.67 -3.37
C ASP A 227 -14.06 -11.28 -4.23
N GLY A 228 -13.68 -10.01 -4.26
CA GLY A 228 -12.58 -9.50 -5.09
C GLY A 228 -12.91 -9.38 -6.57
N ASP A 229 -14.15 -9.64 -6.96
CA ASP A 229 -14.63 -9.50 -8.35
C ASP A 229 -15.30 -8.12 -8.54
N ILE A 230 -14.70 -7.28 -9.37
CA ILE A 230 -15.28 -5.96 -9.70
C ILE A 230 -16.52 -6.03 -10.61
N ALA A 231 -16.83 -7.20 -11.16
CA ALA A 231 -18.05 -7.39 -11.94
C ALA A 231 -19.30 -7.54 -11.04
N THR A 232 -19.13 -8.05 -9.83
CA THR A 232 -20.16 -8.08 -8.80
C THR A 232 -20.10 -6.80 -7.98
N ARG A 233 -21.26 -6.24 -7.61
CA ARG A 233 -21.30 -4.96 -6.91
C ARG A 233 -22.61 -4.77 -6.13
N VAL A 234 -22.53 -3.86 -5.17
CA VAL A 234 -23.72 -3.19 -4.64
C VAL A 234 -23.88 -1.83 -5.33
N ALA A 235 -25.10 -1.39 -5.51
CA ALA A 235 -25.42 -0.16 -6.20
C ALA A 235 -26.43 0.70 -5.41
N SER A 236 -26.29 2.00 -5.53
CA SER A 236 -27.22 2.99 -4.98
C SER A 236 -27.65 3.96 -6.08
N SER A 237 -28.95 4.26 -6.15
CA SER A 237 -29.51 5.29 -7.03
C SER A 237 -29.84 6.59 -6.30
N THR A 238 -29.67 6.64 -4.98
CA THR A 238 -30.08 7.77 -4.15
C THR A 238 -28.97 8.10 -3.14
N ALA A 239 -28.64 9.36 -3.01
CA ALA A 239 -27.71 9.82 -1.98
C ALA A 239 -28.26 9.55 -0.57
N GLY A 240 -27.38 9.20 0.36
CA GLY A 240 -27.71 8.89 1.74
C GLY A 240 -27.98 7.41 2.01
N GLN A 241 -28.12 6.55 0.98
CA GLN A 241 -28.29 5.12 1.20
C GLN A 241 -27.04 4.49 1.78
N ARG A 242 -27.26 3.53 2.68
CA ARG A 242 -26.19 2.84 3.43
C ARG A 242 -26.28 1.34 3.25
N MET A 243 -25.13 0.70 3.29
CA MET A 243 -25.00 -0.74 3.52
C MET A 243 -23.94 -0.96 4.58
N SER A 244 -24.25 -1.74 5.61
CA SER A 244 -23.32 -2.04 6.68
C SER A 244 -23.17 -3.54 6.94
N PHE A 245 -22.04 -3.90 7.53
CA PHE A 245 -21.70 -5.29 7.79
C PHE A 245 -20.83 -5.43 9.03
N SER A 246 -20.92 -6.59 9.64
CA SER A 246 -19.97 -7.04 10.64
C SER A 246 -18.64 -7.37 9.97
N LEU A 247 -17.56 -7.45 10.75
CA LEU A 247 -16.24 -7.78 10.25
C LEU A 247 -15.86 -9.21 10.63
N THR A 248 -15.28 -9.94 9.66
CA THR A 248 -14.66 -11.25 9.85
C THR A 248 -13.17 -11.19 9.56
N GLY A 249 -12.43 -12.17 10.02
CA GLY A 249 -10.98 -12.28 9.84
C GLY A 249 -10.21 -12.16 11.16
N PRO A 250 -8.90 -12.22 11.11
CA PRO A 250 -8.05 -12.18 12.30
C PRO A 250 -8.17 -10.83 13.01
N THR A 251 -7.99 -10.87 14.31
CA THR A 251 -7.96 -9.66 15.17
C THR A 251 -6.56 -9.04 15.23
N GLY A 252 -5.59 -9.64 14.56
CA GLY A 252 -4.19 -9.24 14.59
C GLY A 252 -3.35 -10.07 15.55
N PRO A 253 -2.06 -9.81 15.65
CA PRO A 253 -1.18 -10.48 16.58
C PRO A 253 -1.57 -10.16 18.02
N ALA A 254 -1.38 -11.13 18.92
CA ALA A 254 -1.75 -11.04 20.34
C ALA A 254 -1.02 -9.90 21.11
N SER A 255 0.00 -9.30 20.53
CA SER A 255 0.79 -8.22 21.13
C SER A 255 0.81 -6.98 20.23
N VAL A 256 -0.28 -6.24 20.17
CA VAL A 256 -0.33 -4.93 19.50
C VAL A 256 -0.03 -3.86 20.53
N SER A 257 1.04 -3.08 20.32
CA SER A 257 1.41 -2.01 21.24
C SER A 257 0.53 -0.75 21.05
N ALA A 258 0.07 -0.50 19.83
CA ALA A 258 -0.82 0.61 19.49
C ALA A 258 -1.46 0.38 18.11
N ILE A 259 -2.67 0.87 17.95
CA ILE A 259 -3.37 0.89 16.66
C ILE A 259 -3.26 2.31 16.10
N ALA A 260 -2.64 2.44 14.93
CA ALA A 260 -2.37 3.73 14.30
C ALA A 260 -3.59 4.34 13.58
N GLY A 261 -4.59 3.53 13.30
CA GLY A 261 -5.80 3.98 12.63
C GLY A 261 -6.63 2.82 12.10
N VAL A 262 -7.86 3.14 11.72
CA VAL A 262 -8.79 2.24 11.05
C VAL A 262 -9.03 2.78 9.64
N HIS A 263 -9.04 1.87 8.67
CA HIS A 263 -9.24 2.18 7.26
C HIS A 263 -10.28 1.28 6.65
N LEU A 264 -11.15 1.87 5.85
CA LEU A 264 -12.00 1.16 4.92
C LEU A 264 -11.52 1.47 3.50
N LYS A 265 -11.16 0.44 2.76
CA LYS A 265 -10.92 0.52 1.32
C LYS A 265 -12.12 -0.05 0.59
N GLN A 266 -12.61 0.68 -0.37
CA GLN A 266 -13.65 0.24 -1.29
C GLN A 266 -13.22 0.53 -2.72
N ILE A 267 -13.68 -0.27 -3.67
CA ILE A 267 -13.56 0.03 -5.10
C ILE A 267 -14.92 0.57 -5.54
N ALA A 268 -14.95 1.79 -6.06
CA ALA A 268 -16.19 2.47 -6.41
C ALA A 268 -16.12 3.10 -7.81
N GLN A 269 -17.28 3.21 -8.43
CA GLN A 269 -17.47 3.86 -9.74
C GLN A 269 -18.84 4.57 -9.73
N ALA A 270 -18.89 5.80 -10.26
CA ALA A 270 -20.15 6.47 -10.46
C ALA A 270 -20.98 5.79 -11.55
N GLY A 271 -22.28 5.62 -11.29
CA GLY A 271 -23.24 5.20 -12.30
C GLY A 271 -23.73 6.36 -13.15
N THR A 272 -24.65 6.07 -14.10
CA THR A 272 -25.26 7.09 -14.96
C THR A 272 -26.36 7.88 -14.25
N ASP A 273 -27.04 7.25 -13.27
CA ASP A 273 -28.27 7.76 -12.69
C ASP A 273 -28.23 7.82 -11.16
N GLY A 274 -27.05 7.76 -10.56
CA GLY A 274 -26.87 7.74 -9.11
C GLY A 274 -25.94 8.84 -8.61
N PRO A 275 -25.69 8.85 -7.31
CA PRO A 275 -24.70 9.73 -6.71
C PRO A 275 -23.30 9.48 -7.30
N ASP A 276 -22.53 10.54 -7.42
CA ASP A 276 -21.15 10.49 -7.93
C ASP A 276 -20.10 10.50 -6.82
N ALA A 277 -20.51 10.38 -5.57
CA ALA A 277 -19.62 10.33 -4.43
C ALA A 277 -19.97 9.17 -3.50
N THR A 278 -18.97 8.72 -2.75
CA THR A 278 -19.12 7.66 -1.74
C THR A 278 -18.22 7.92 -0.54
N ALA A 279 -18.58 7.37 0.60
CA ALA A 279 -17.80 7.38 1.81
C ALA A 279 -17.88 6.03 2.53
N GLY A 280 -16.90 5.74 3.35
CA GLY A 280 -17.03 4.72 4.39
C GLY A 280 -17.61 5.32 5.67
N PHE A 281 -18.18 4.49 6.52
CA PHE A 281 -18.53 4.88 7.88
C PHE A 281 -18.22 3.76 8.88
N LEU A 282 -18.03 4.17 10.12
CA LEU A 282 -17.93 3.28 11.27
C LEU A 282 -19.20 3.45 12.10
N ARG A 283 -19.75 2.35 12.62
CA ARG A 283 -20.87 2.41 13.56
C ARG A 283 -20.42 1.95 14.93
N MET A 284 -20.52 2.85 15.88
CA MET A 284 -20.04 2.66 17.25
C MET A 284 -21.10 3.16 18.24
N GLY A 285 -21.47 2.30 19.19
CA GLY A 285 -22.50 2.66 20.17
C GLY A 285 -23.85 3.09 19.56
N GLY A 286 -24.16 2.59 18.37
CA GLY A 286 -25.40 2.98 17.65
C GLY A 286 -25.28 4.28 16.83
N VAL A 287 -24.13 4.97 16.88
CA VAL A 287 -23.87 6.22 16.15
C VAL A 287 -23.03 5.95 14.90
N ASN A 288 -23.37 6.59 13.78
CA ASN A 288 -22.58 6.51 12.55
C ASN A 288 -21.54 7.65 12.55
N HIS A 289 -20.31 7.29 12.22
CA HIS A 289 -19.18 8.20 12.05
C HIS A 289 -18.71 8.15 10.59
N ASP A 290 -19.29 9.02 9.77
CA ASP A 290 -19.02 9.07 8.35
C ASP A 290 -17.66 9.71 8.07
N ALA A 291 -16.93 9.13 7.12
CA ALA A 291 -15.77 9.80 6.53
C ALA A 291 -16.23 10.89 5.56
N ALA A 292 -15.34 11.78 5.18
CA ALA A 292 -15.62 12.74 4.11
C ALA A 292 -15.91 12.00 2.80
N PRO A 293 -16.97 12.36 2.06
CA PRO A 293 -17.27 11.79 0.76
C PRO A 293 -16.18 12.07 -0.26
N VAL A 294 -15.96 11.12 -1.14
CA VAL A 294 -15.01 11.20 -2.25
C VAL A 294 -15.76 11.03 -3.55
N THR A 295 -15.63 12.02 -4.45
CA THR A 295 -16.20 11.92 -5.80
C THR A 295 -15.49 10.82 -6.58
N VAL A 296 -16.25 9.98 -7.24
CA VAL A 296 -15.76 8.84 -8.01
C VAL A 296 -16.01 9.01 -9.50
N SER A 297 -15.09 8.47 -10.30
CA SER A 297 -15.18 8.55 -11.76
C SER A 297 -16.29 7.63 -12.30
N SER A 298 -16.97 8.06 -13.35
CA SER A 298 -17.85 7.23 -14.15
C SER A 298 -17.11 6.37 -15.19
N LEU A 299 -15.85 6.69 -15.47
CA LEU A 299 -15.07 6.03 -16.53
C LEU A 299 -14.55 4.66 -16.14
N ALA A 300 -14.12 4.49 -14.88
CA ALA A 300 -13.56 3.25 -14.38
C ALA A 300 -13.70 3.14 -12.87
N PRO A 301 -13.76 1.91 -12.32
CA PRO A 301 -13.65 1.68 -10.89
C PRO A 301 -12.33 2.22 -10.34
N GLN A 302 -12.39 2.86 -9.18
CA GLN A 302 -11.24 3.42 -8.50
C GLN A 302 -11.25 3.10 -7.00
N PRO A 303 -10.08 2.97 -6.36
CA PRO A 303 -10.01 2.79 -4.92
C PRO A 303 -10.39 4.09 -4.20
N VAL A 304 -11.23 3.96 -3.20
CA VAL A 304 -11.62 5.02 -2.26
C VAL A 304 -11.24 4.57 -0.86
N TYR A 305 -10.55 5.44 -0.14
CA TYR A 305 -10.11 5.19 1.22
C TYR A 305 -10.82 6.11 2.20
N SER A 306 -11.44 5.52 3.20
CA SER A 306 -11.98 6.22 4.36
C SER A 306 -11.13 5.89 5.58
N SER A 307 -10.70 6.91 6.32
CA SER A 307 -9.65 6.76 7.32
C SER A 307 -9.97 7.48 8.61
N TRP A 308 -9.71 6.83 9.72
CA TRP A 308 -9.88 7.37 11.07
C TRP A 308 -8.60 7.14 11.88
N ALA A 309 -7.78 8.17 12.02
CA ALA A 309 -6.55 8.14 12.81
C ALA A 309 -6.83 7.99 14.30
N LEU A 310 -7.93 8.55 14.77
CA LEU A 310 -8.43 8.45 16.13
C LEU A 310 -9.81 7.80 16.14
N ASN A 311 -10.18 7.23 17.25
CA ASN A 311 -11.53 6.75 17.48
C ASN A 311 -12.51 7.93 17.41
N PRO A 312 -13.46 7.95 16.44
CA PRO A 312 -14.32 9.09 16.24
C PRO A 312 -15.40 9.26 17.31
N ALA A 313 -15.61 8.27 18.18
CA ALA A 313 -16.59 8.35 19.26
C ALA A 313 -16.10 9.18 20.45
N ASP A 314 -14.78 9.21 20.70
CA ASP A 314 -14.19 9.87 21.87
C ASP A 314 -12.91 10.67 21.58
N ALA A 315 -12.46 10.68 20.30
CA ALA A 315 -11.24 11.31 19.84
C ALA A 315 -9.94 10.79 20.49
N ASN A 316 -10.00 9.61 21.11
CA ASN A 316 -8.83 8.96 21.70
C ASN A 316 -8.08 8.07 20.68
N PRO A 317 -6.82 7.69 20.94
CA PRO A 317 -6.15 6.65 20.20
C PRO A 317 -6.95 5.33 20.20
N TRP A 318 -6.89 4.61 19.10
CA TRP A 318 -7.53 3.32 18.99
C TRP A 318 -6.90 2.29 19.93
N SER A 319 -7.74 1.38 20.45
CA SER A 319 -7.33 0.19 21.19
C SER A 319 -8.13 -1.02 20.69
N ASP A 320 -7.68 -2.22 21.01
CA ASP A 320 -8.40 -3.45 20.64
C ASP A 320 -9.85 -3.47 21.14
N LEU A 321 -10.09 -2.84 22.29
CA LEU A 321 -11.42 -2.77 22.90
C LEU A 321 -12.35 -1.72 22.25
N THR A 322 -11.78 -0.79 21.48
CA THR A 322 -12.52 0.31 20.84
C THR A 322 -12.66 0.13 19.33
N LEU A 323 -12.16 -0.97 18.76
CA LEU A 323 -12.32 -1.26 17.33
C LEU A 323 -13.81 -1.37 16.97
N PRO A 324 -14.21 -0.86 15.77
CA PRO A 324 -15.59 -0.95 15.34
C PRO A 324 -15.98 -2.41 15.09
N THR A 325 -17.16 -2.78 15.52
CA THR A 325 -17.77 -4.10 15.24
C THR A 325 -18.62 -4.07 13.98
N GLU A 326 -19.01 -2.89 13.55
CA GLU A 326 -19.82 -2.65 12.34
C GLU A 326 -19.19 -1.51 11.52
N VAL A 327 -19.06 -1.74 10.24
CA VAL A 327 -18.58 -0.77 9.26
C VAL A 327 -19.51 -0.77 8.05
N GLY A 328 -19.42 0.26 7.23
CA GLY A 328 -20.26 0.29 6.03
C GLY A 328 -19.82 1.31 5.01
N ILE A 329 -20.59 1.34 3.94
CA ILE A 329 -20.46 2.26 2.82
C ILE A 329 -21.69 3.15 2.72
N LEU A 330 -21.50 4.38 2.30
CA LEU A 330 -22.50 5.43 2.12
C LEU A 330 -22.40 5.96 0.70
N SER A 331 -23.53 6.05 0.01
CA SER A 331 -23.65 6.83 -1.23
C SER A 331 -23.86 8.31 -0.88
N ALA A 332 -23.14 9.23 -1.48
CA ALA A 332 -23.17 10.64 -1.13
C ALA A 332 -23.33 11.56 -2.35
#